data_de207a2171d3cae158839bb836a133de
#
_entry.id   de207a2171d3cae158839bb836a133de
#
_cell.length_a   1.000
_cell.length_b   1.000
_cell.length_c   1.000
_cell.angle_alpha   90.00
_cell.angle_beta   90.00
_cell.angle_gamma   90.00
#
_symmetry.space_group_name_H-M   'P 1'
#
loop_
_entity.id
_entity.type
_entity.pdbx_description
1 polymer ?
#
loop_
_entity_poly.entity_id
_entity_poly.type
_entity_poly.pdbx_seq_one_letter_code
_entity_poly.pdbx_strand_id
1 'polypeptide(L)'
;MKKKLAVLLAAALTLGMTACGASKGAGDTGKSEKSMVYAVEAGSAGEEAAKEKGFQYNSVSSQADALMEVASGTSDAAIIDLLMAGAMIGEGTSYPNLKHTDELTTEEYGVGCRKGSDLASYINQVFADSYKDGSMEKIAETYGVQEALVEQKDATFEQSPKDSDVDYIKGKGTLVVGVTDFEPMDYKDDSGNWIGFDAVSYTHLT
;
A
#
# COMPACT_ATOMS: atom_id res chain seq x y z
N MET A 1 -1.19 2.30 20.95
CA MET A 1 -2.35 1.63 20.29
C MET A 1 -1.93 1.32 18.88
N LYS A 2 -1.95 0.06 18.49
CA LYS A 2 -1.53 -0.36 17.14
C LYS A 2 -2.56 0.17 16.13
N LYS A 3 -2.15 1.11 15.27
CA LYS A 3 -2.96 1.53 14.12
C LYS A 3 -2.80 0.46 13.04
N LYS A 4 -3.90 -0.08 12.56
CA LYS A 4 -3.93 -1.14 11.56
C LYS A 4 -4.30 -0.53 10.21
N LEU A 5 -3.62 -0.93 9.16
CA LEU A 5 -3.89 -0.52 7.80
C LEU A 5 -5.08 -1.30 7.24
N ALA A 6 -5.93 -0.64 6.48
CA ALA A 6 -7.16 -1.24 5.95
C ALA A 6 -7.03 -1.57 4.45
N VAL A 7 -7.45 -2.75 4.04
CA VAL A 7 -7.61 -3.15 2.64
C VAL A 7 -9.01 -2.76 2.17
N LEU A 8 -9.13 -2.10 1.03
CA LEU A 8 -10.37 -1.51 0.53
C LEU A 8 -10.86 -2.15 -0.77
N LEU A 9 -12.17 -2.17 -0.91
CA LEU A 9 -12.87 -2.59 -2.11
C LEU A 9 -13.15 -1.39 -3.01
N ALA A 10 -12.65 -1.39 -4.25
CA ALA A 10 -12.95 -0.36 -5.24
C ALA A 10 -13.96 -0.88 -6.27
N ALA A 11 -15.10 -0.21 -6.38
CA ALA A 11 -16.16 -0.55 -7.35
C ALA A 11 -16.20 0.41 -8.53
N ALA A 12 -16.28 -0.11 -9.75
CA ALA A 12 -16.40 0.67 -10.98
C ALA A 12 -17.85 1.11 -11.25
N LEU A 13 -18.01 2.38 -11.60
CA LEU A 13 -19.24 2.90 -12.17
C LEU A 13 -19.17 2.79 -13.71
N THR A 14 -19.75 1.74 -14.26
CA THR A 14 -19.96 1.70 -15.72
C THR A 14 -21.16 2.57 -16.08
N LEU A 15 -20.93 3.72 -16.70
CA LEU A 15 -21.97 4.51 -17.37
C LEU A 15 -22.41 3.79 -18.63
N GLY A 16 -23.40 2.89 -18.51
CA GLY A 16 -24.17 2.42 -19.64
C GLY A 16 -25.00 3.58 -20.19
N MET A 17 -24.67 4.07 -21.39
CA MET A 17 -25.56 4.98 -22.11
C MET A 17 -26.82 4.23 -22.53
N THR A 18 -27.86 4.30 -21.71
CA THR A 18 -29.25 4.11 -22.18
C THR A 18 -30.06 5.33 -21.79
N ALA A 19 -30.47 6.07 -22.78
CA ALA A 19 -31.40 7.16 -22.65
C ALA A 19 -32.71 6.66 -22.07
N CYS A 20 -33.11 7.23 -20.94
CA CYS A 20 -34.42 7.69 -20.47
C CYS A 20 -34.57 7.58 -18.96
N GLY A 21 -34.61 8.74 -18.32
CA GLY A 21 -35.50 9.06 -17.19
C GLY A 21 -35.24 8.41 -15.84
N ALA A 22 -34.83 9.27 -14.92
CA ALA A 22 -34.84 9.17 -13.46
C ALA A 22 -33.46 9.01 -12.80
N SER A 23 -33.04 10.07 -12.16
CA SER A 23 -31.90 10.13 -11.25
C SER A 23 -32.02 9.08 -10.13
N LYS A 24 -31.17 8.05 -10.16
CA LYS A 24 -30.80 7.25 -8.99
C LYS A 24 -29.28 7.31 -8.85
N GLY A 25 -28.84 7.47 -7.61
CA GLY A 25 -27.45 7.66 -7.25
C GLY A 25 -26.55 6.58 -7.81
N ALA A 26 -25.34 6.99 -8.17
CA ALA A 26 -24.31 6.15 -8.71
C ALA A 26 -23.87 5.10 -7.68
N GLY A 27 -23.91 3.81 -8.06
CA GLY A 27 -23.33 2.75 -7.24
C GLY A 27 -24.03 1.40 -7.21
N ASP A 28 -25.07 1.15 -8.02
CA ASP A 28 -25.73 -0.15 -8.00
C ASP A 28 -25.56 -0.87 -9.34
N THR A 29 -24.62 -1.80 -9.42
CA THR A 29 -24.47 -2.72 -10.57
C THR A 29 -25.59 -3.77 -10.64
N GLY A 30 -26.46 -3.82 -9.62
CA GLY A 30 -27.50 -4.83 -9.49
C GLY A 30 -26.99 -6.24 -9.23
N LYS A 31 -25.67 -6.44 -9.11
CA LYS A 31 -25.02 -7.71 -8.76
C LYS A 31 -24.86 -7.78 -7.24
N SER A 32 -25.08 -8.96 -6.66
CA SER A 32 -24.66 -9.21 -5.27
C SER A 32 -23.14 -9.35 -5.21
N GLU A 33 -22.51 -9.03 -4.07
CA GLU A 33 -21.05 -9.18 -3.86
C GLU A 33 -20.51 -10.54 -4.32
N LYS A 34 -21.25 -11.62 -4.02
CA LYS A 34 -20.88 -12.99 -4.41
C LYS A 34 -20.99 -13.28 -5.91
N SER A 35 -21.67 -12.44 -6.66
CA SER A 35 -21.80 -12.55 -8.13
C SER A 35 -20.91 -11.61 -8.89
N MET A 36 -20.16 -10.75 -8.19
CA MET A 36 -19.14 -9.88 -8.75
C MET A 36 -17.84 -10.65 -8.96
N VAL A 37 -17.07 -10.23 -9.97
CA VAL A 37 -15.69 -10.68 -10.20
C VAL A 37 -14.75 -9.59 -9.69
N TYR A 38 -13.86 -9.94 -8.78
CA TYR A 38 -12.91 -9.02 -8.18
C TYR A 38 -11.53 -9.18 -8.82
N ALA A 39 -10.86 -8.07 -9.17
CA ALA A 39 -9.45 -8.10 -9.49
C ALA A 39 -8.62 -7.97 -8.22
N VAL A 40 -7.60 -8.82 -8.04
CA VAL A 40 -6.73 -8.86 -6.87
C VAL A 40 -5.28 -9.09 -7.29
N GLU A 41 -4.33 -8.49 -6.59
CA GLU A 41 -2.93 -8.81 -6.81
C GLU A 41 -2.59 -10.20 -6.29
N ALA A 42 -1.87 -10.98 -7.10
CA ALA A 42 -1.46 -12.34 -6.75
C ALA A 42 -0.60 -12.40 -5.48
N GLY A 43 -1.02 -13.21 -4.50
CA GLY A 43 -0.30 -13.37 -3.22
C GLY A 43 -0.51 -12.23 -2.23
N SER A 44 -1.37 -11.25 -2.53
CA SER A 44 -1.70 -10.15 -1.61
C SER A 44 -2.71 -10.58 -0.54
N ALA A 45 -2.83 -9.75 0.51
CA ALA A 45 -3.91 -9.89 1.49
C ALA A 45 -5.30 -9.70 0.87
N GLY A 46 -5.40 -8.92 -0.21
CA GLY A 46 -6.62 -8.78 -0.99
C GLY A 46 -7.05 -10.09 -1.65
N GLU A 47 -6.11 -10.87 -2.17
CA GLU A 47 -6.39 -12.21 -2.70
C GLU A 47 -6.82 -13.18 -1.59
N GLU A 48 -6.18 -13.12 -0.43
CA GLU A 48 -6.53 -13.94 0.72
C GLU A 48 -7.94 -13.58 1.23
N ALA A 49 -8.26 -12.30 1.36
CA ALA A 49 -9.58 -11.83 1.73
C ALA A 49 -10.67 -12.27 0.74
N ALA A 50 -10.39 -12.24 -0.57
CA ALA A 50 -11.33 -12.74 -1.59
C ALA A 50 -11.59 -14.24 -1.43
N LYS A 51 -10.55 -15.04 -1.17
CA LYS A 51 -10.66 -16.49 -0.91
C LYS A 51 -11.49 -16.77 0.34
N GLU A 52 -11.20 -16.08 1.44
CA GLU A 52 -11.92 -16.29 2.71
C GLU A 52 -13.42 -15.93 2.60
N LYS A 53 -13.74 -14.88 1.85
CA LYS A 53 -15.13 -14.46 1.61
C LYS A 53 -15.85 -15.29 0.53
N GLY A 54 -15.13 -16.14 -0.19
CA GLY A 54 -15.66 -16.95 -1.29
C GLY A 54 -16.09 -16.12 -2.48
N PHE A 55 -15.40 -15.02 -2.76
CA PHE A 55 -15.61 -14.18 -3.93
C PHE A 55 -15.02 -14.83 -5.19
N GLN A 56 -15.60 -14.52 -6.35
CA GLN A 56 -14.97 -14.84 -7.64
C GLN A 56 -13.93 -13.76 -7.93
N TYR A 57 -12.72 -14.14 -8.31
CA TYR A 57 -11.66 -13.16 -8.56
C TYR A 57 -10.75 -13.54 -9.71
N ASN A 58 -10.16 -12.50 -10.32
CA ASN A 58 -9.03 -12.57 -11.25
C ASN A 58 -7.76 -12.17 -10.49
N SER A 59 -6.73 -13.01 -10.57
CA SER A 59 -5.43 -12.72 -9.98
C SER A 59 -4.56 -12.02 -11.02
N VAL A 60 -4.06 -10.83 -10.70
CA VAL A 60 -3.23 -9.98 -11.57
C VAL A 60 -1.85 -9.73 -10.97
N SER A 61 -0.97 -9.06 -11.71
CA SER A 61 0.45 -8.90 -11.30
C SER A 61 0.66 -7.79 -10.29
N SER A 62 -0.23 -6.81 -10.23
CA SER A 62 -0.14 -5.65 -9.33
C SER A 62 -1.51 -5.09 -8.99
N GLN A 63 -1.58 -4.27 -7.95
CA GLN A 63 -2.81 -3.54 -7.60
C GLN A 63 -3.19 -2.51 -8.67
N ALA A 64 -2.20 -1.92 -9.35
CA ALA A 64 -2.44 -1.03 -10.49
C ALA A 64 -3.12 -1.79 -11.65
N ASP A 65 -2.70 -3.04 -11.94
CA ASP A 65 -3.38 -3.90 -12.92
C ASP A 65 -4.82 -4.22 -12.48
N ALA A 66 -5.05 -4.42 -11.18
CA ALA A 66 -6.39 -4.63 -10.65
C ALA A 66 -7.31 -3.42 -10.89
N LEU A 67 -6.81 -2.21 -10.66
CA LEU A 67 -7.56 -0.98 -10.97
C LEU A 67 -7.81 -0.81 -12.47
N MET A 68 -6.85 -1.19 -13.31
CA MET A 68 -7.00 -1.17 -14.76
C MET A 68 -8.08 -2.15 -15.25
N GLU A 69 -8.18 -3.35 -14.67
CA GLU A 69 -9.26 -4.30 -14.98
C GLU A 69 -10.64 -3.73 -14.65
N VAL A 70 -10.76 -3.07 -13.50
CA VAL A 70 -12.02 -2.42 -13.12
C VAL A 70 -12.35 -1.26 -14.06
N ALA A 71 -11.38 -0.40 -14.36
CA ALA A 71 -11.57 0.73 -15.26
C ALA A 71 -11.95 0.32 -16.69
N SER A 72 -11.44 -0.82 -17.17
CA SER A 72 -11.78 -1.39 -18.48
C SER A 72 -13.09 -2.19 -18.49
N GLY A 73 -13.66 -2.50 -17.31
CA GLY A 73 -14.85 -3.32 -17.18
C GLY A 73 -14.59 -4.83 -17.30
N THR A 74 -13.33 -5.27 -17.21
CA THR A 74 -12.95 -6.70 -17.20
C THR A 74 -13.32 -7.34 -15.86
N SER A 75 -13.14 -6.64 -14.76
CA SER A 75 -13.59 -6.99 -13.42
C SER A 75 -14.64 -6.00 -12.93
N ASP A 76 -15.54 -6.44 -12.05
CA ASP A 76 -16.61 -5.61 -11.48
C ASP A 76 -16.09 -4.70 -10.36
N ALA A 77 -15.08 -5.16 -9.60
CA ALA A 77 -14.45 -4.45 -8.49
C ALA A 77 -13.00 -4.89 -8.32
N ALA A 78 -12.23 -4.19 -7.50
CA ALA A 78 -10.90 -4.61 -7.07
C ALA A 78 -10.79 -4.62 -5.54
N ILE A 79 -9.93 -5.48 -5.01
CA ILE A 79 -9.53 -5.44 -3.60
C ILE A 79 -8.07 -5.01 -3.58
N ILE A 80 -7.82 -3.82 -3.05
CA ILE A 80 -6.52 -3.17 -3.03
C ILE A 80 -6.27 -2.49 -1.67
N ASP A 81 -5.05 -2.07 -1.44
CA ASP A 81 -4.68 -1.30 -0.26
C ASP A 81 -5.32 0.09 -0.23
N LEU A 82 -5.66 0.54 0.96
CA LEU A 82 -6.23 1.87 1.18
C LEU A 82 -5.27 2.98 0.74
N LEU A 83 -3.96 2.79 0.96
CA LEU A 83 -2.94 3.76 0.54
C LEU A 83 -2.92 3.90 -0.99
N MET A 84 -2.89 2.78 -1.72
CA MET A 84 -3.00 2.76 -3.18
C MET A 84 -4.32 3.39 -3.64
N ALA A 85 -5.44 3.07 -3.00
CA ALA A 85 -6.73 3.67 -3.33
C ALA A 85 -6.69 5.20 -3.16
N GLY A 86 -6.11 5.69 -2.08
CA GLY A 86 -5.97 7.13 -1.81
C GLY A 86 -5.12 7.86 -2.85
N ALA A 87 -4.08 7.20 -3.38
CA ALA A 87 -3.21 7.78 -4.39
C ALA A 87 -3.81 7.75 -5.81
N MET A 88 -4.57 6.70 -6.15
CA MET A 88 -4.95 6.42 -7.54
C MET A 88 -6.43 6.60 -7.87
N ILE A 89 -7.31 6.69 -6.87
CA ILE A 89 -8.78 6.73 -7.07
C ILE A 89 -9.34 8.10 -6.67
N GLY A 90 -10.24 8.64 -7.49
CA GLY A 90 -10.97 9.87 -7.24
C GLY A 90 -10.55 11.04 -8.10
N GLU A 91 -11.17 12.19 -7.89
CA GLU A 91 -10.96 13.39 -8.71
C GLU A 91 -9.48 13.82 -8.69
N GLY A 92 -8.91 14.05 -9.85
CA GLY A 92 -7.52 14.48 -10.01
C GLY A 92 -6.49 13.34 -10.03
N THR A 93 -6.92 12.08 -9.92
CA THR A 93 -6.05 10.91 -9.95
C THR A 93 -6.14 10.15 -11.28
N SER A 94 -5.39 9.03 -11.39
CA SER A 94 -5.39 8.16 -12.58
C SER A 94 -6.76 7.51 -12.85
N TYR A 95 -7.57 7.28 -11.81
CA TYR A 95 -8.89 6.66 -11.91
C TYR A 95 -10.00 7.52 -11.30
N PRO A 96 -10.33 8.69 -11.92
CA PRO A 96 -11.27 9.66 -11.35
C PRO A 96 -12.71 9.14 -11.22
N ASN A 97 -13.08 8.11 -11.95
CA ASN A 97 -14.41 7.53 -11.95
C ASN A 97 -14.57 6.33 -11.01
N LEU A 98 -13.51 5.85 -10.41
CA LEU A 98 -13.56 4.78 -9.41
C LEU A 98 -13.84 5.36 -8.01
N LYS A 99 -14.39 4.53 -7.15
CA LYS A 99 -14.67 4.86 -5.74
C LYS A 99 -14.33 3.67 -4.87
N HIS A 100 -13.79 3.90 -3.70
CA HIS A 100 -13.71 2.87 -2.66
C HIS A 100 -15.05 2.79 -1.90
N THR A 101 -15.38 1.61 -1.40
CA THR A 101 -16.67 1.33 -0.74
C THR A 101 -16.50 0.79 0.67
N ASP A 102 -15.84 -0.34 0.84
CA ASP A 102 -15.78 -1.08 2.09
C ASP A 102 -14.36 -1.47 2.46
N GLU A 103 -14.10 -1.61 3.76
CA GLU A 103 -12.86 -2.16 4.30
C GLU A 103 -13.07 -3.64 4.64
N LEU A 104 -12.20 -4.50 4.15
CA LEU A 104 -12.31 -5.94 4.35
C LEU A 104 -11.41 -6.45 5.47
N THR A 105 -10.17 -5.98 5.53
CA THR A 105 -9.15 -6.36 6.49
C THR A 105 -8.33 -5.16 6.93
N THR A 106 -7.48 -5.35 7.93
CA THR A 106 -6.48 -4.35 8.35
C THR A 106 -5.12 -5.03 8.42
N GLU A 107 -4.06 -4.33 7.95
CA GLU A 107 -2.69 -4.81 7.90
C GLU A 107 -1.73 -3.84 8.59
N GLU A 108 -0.55 -4.35 8.96
CA GLU A 108 0.56 -3.54 9.43
C GLU A 108 1.74 -3.77 8.47
N TYR A 109 2.30 -2.68 7.91
CA TYR A 109 3.52 -2.75 7.11
C TYR A 109 4.75 -2.64 8.01
N GLY A 110 5.82 -3.28 7.60
CA GLY A 110 7.07 -3.23 8.31
C GLY A 110 8.25 -3.66 7.44
N VAL A 111 9.45 -3.39 7.92
CA VAL A 111 10.69 -3.77 7.25
C VAL A 111 11.10 -5.17 7.69
N GLY A 112 11.10 -6.11 6.74
CA GLY A 112 11.57 -7.48 6.97
C GLY A 112 13.09 -7.56 6.95
N CYS A 113 13.69 -8.06 8.03
CA CYS A 113 15.12 -8.31 8.14
C CYS A 113 15.41 -9.80 8.29
N ARG A 114 16.62 -10.23 7.94
CA ARG A 114 17.08 -11.60 8.18
C ARG A 114 16.96 -11.95 9.67
N LYS A 115 16.48 -13.14 9.98
CA LYS A 115 16.33 -13.59 11.37
C LYS A 115 17.68 -13.53 12.12
N GLY A 116 17.66 -12.85 13.26
CA GLY A 116 18.84 -12.63 14.11
C GLY A 116 19.76 -11.49 13.65
N SER A 117 19.36 -10.73 12.63
CA SER A 117 20.05 -9.50 12.24
C SER A 117 19.84 -8.39 13.25
N ASP A 118 20.86 -7.62 13.56
CA ASP A 118 20.78 -6.41 14.36
C ASP A 118 20.26 -5.20 13.57
N LEU A 119 20.09 -5.36 12.25
CA LEU A 119 19.54 -4.32 11.37
C LEU A 119 18.11 -3.92 11.77
N ALA A 120 17.28 -4.87 12.24
CA ALA A 120 15.93 -4.56 12.68
C ALA A 120 15.89 -3.58 13.87
N SER A 121 16.76 -3.80 14.89
CA SER A 121 16.84 -2.87 16.02
C SER A 121 17.42 -1.51 15.63
N TYR A 122 18.35 -1.49 14.67
CA TYR A 122 18.89 -0.26 14.11
C TYR A 122 17.82 0.55 13.38
N ILE A 123 17.06 -0.08 12.49
CA ILE A 123 15.95 0.57 11.75
C ILE A 123 14.91 1.11 12.74
N ASN A 124 14.52 0.33 13.74
CA ASN A 124 13.57 0.79 14.75
C ASN A 124 14.06 2.01 15.52
N GLN A 125 15.37 2.07 15.84
CA GLN A 125 15.96 3.27 16.45
C GLN A 125 15.91 4.47 15.51
N VAL A 126 16.32 4.31 14.23
CA VAL A 126 16.27 5.41 13.25
C VAL A 126 14.84 5.92 13.10
N PHE A 127 13.85 5.03 13.04
CA PHE A 127 12.44 5.44 12.98
C PHE A 127 12.02 6.21 14.24
N ALA A 128 12.38 5.72 15.43
CA ALA A 128 12.07 6.43 16.67
C ALA A 128 12.71 7.83 16.72
N ASP A 129 13.94 7.97 16.25
CA ASP A 129 14.63 9.25 16.20
C ASP A 129 14.00 10.18 15.15
N SER A 130 13.59 9.65 13.99
CA SER A 130 12.88 10.40 12.94
C SER A 130 11.47 10.86 13.37
N TYR A 131 10.80 10.12 14.24
CA TYR A 131 9.58 10.60 14.90
C TYR A 131 9.84 11.73 15.88
N LYS A 132 10.91 11.64 16.69
CA LYS A 132 11.28 12.68 17.66
C LYS A 132 11.67 14.00 17.01
N ASP A 133 12.37 13.97 15.89
CA ASP A 133 12.81 15.17 15.16
C ASP A 133 11.78 15.69 14.16
N GLY A 134 10.66 14.96 13.94
CA GLY A 134 9.58 15.31 13.03
C GLY A 134 9.88 15.07 11.55
N SER A 135 11.00 14.43 11.20
CA SER A 135 11.32 14.12 9.81
C SER A 135 10.40 13.07 9.22
N MET A 136 10.02 12.05 10.01
CA MET A 136 9.07 11.01 9.59
C MET A 136 7.70 11.58 9.25
N GLU A 137 7.18 12.50 10.06
CA GLU A 137 5.89 13.17 9.80
C GLU A 137 5.94 13.97 8.50
N LYS A 138 7.04 14.71 8.25
CA LYS A 138 7.19 15.50 7.01
C LYS A 138 7.23 14.63 5.76
N ILE A 139 7.91 13.47 5.82
CA ILE A 139 7.92 12.52 4.72
C ILE A 139 6.50 12.00 4.51
N ALA A 140 5.82 11.57 5.57
CA ALA A 140 4.46 11.08 5.51
C ALA A 140 3.45 12.10 4.95
N GLU A 141 3.55 13.37 5.33
CA GLU A 141 2.75 14.45 4.77
C GLU A 141 2.99 14.64 3.27
N THR A 142 4.25 14.51 2.83
CA THR A 142 4.61 14.63 1.41
C THR A 142 3.91 13.57 0.55
N TYR A 143 3.74 12.37 1.08
CA TYR A 143 3.15 11.23 0.38
C TYR A 143 1.71 10.91 0.82
N GLY A 144 1.11 11.74 1.68
CA GLY A 144 -0.29 11.59 2.10
C GLY A 144 -0.57 10.39 3.01
N VAL A 145 0.44 9.86 3.70
CA VAL A 145 0.34 8.65 4.55
C VAL A 145 0.41 8.93 6.05
N GLN A 146 0.34 10.19 6.48
CA GLN A 146 0.49 10.60 7.88
C GLN A 146 -0.50 9.93 8.84
N GLU A 147 -1.73 9.65 8.39
CA GLU A 147 -2.74 8.98 9.20
C GLU A 147 -2.50 7.46 9.37
N ALA A 148 -1.64 6.89 8.51
CA ALA A 148 -1.29 5.46 8.53
C ALA A 148 -0.04 5.16 9.38
N LEU A 149 0.68 6.18 9.86
CA LEU A 149 1.90 6.00 10.62
C LEU A 149 1.69 5.24 11.93
N VAL A 150 2.61 4.30 12.21
CA VAL A 150 2.72 3.60 13.50
C VAL A 150 3.97 4.09 14.22
N GLU A 151 3.80 4.98 15.19
CA GLU A 151 4.90 5.60 15.91
C GLU A 151 5.75 4.58 16.71
N GLN A 152 7.07 4.63 16.52
CA GLN A 152 8.06 3.87 17.28
C GLN A 152 8.64 4.76 18.39
N LYS A 153 8.11 4.66 19.62
CA LYS A 153 8.43 5.64 20.70
C LYS A 153 9.79 5.45 21.35
N ASP A 154 10.17 4.22 21.67
CA ASP A 154 11.30 3.91 22.54
C ASP A 154 12.09 2.72 21.97
N ALA A 155 12.77 2.93 20.85
CA ALA A 155 13.67 1.94 20.28
C ALA A 155 15.13 2.30 20.57
N THR A 156 15.92 1.30 20.95
CA THR A 156 17.35 1.42 21.15
C THR A 156 18.05 0.39 20.28
N PHE A 157 19.11 0.81 19.61
CA PHE A 157 19.92 -0.11 18.81
C PHE A 157 20.66 -1.09 19.72
N GLU A 158 20.45 -2.37 19.48
CA GLU A 158 21.16 -3.47 20.13
C GLU A 158 22.10 -4.12 19.10
N GLN A 159 23.37 -3.71 19.15
CA GLN A 159 24.39 -4.25 18.22
C GLN A 159 24.71 -5.70 18.56
N SER A 160 24.75 -6.54 17.53
CA SER A 160 25.22 -7.92 17.68
C SER A 160 26.70 -7.95 18.09
N PRO A 161 27.06 -8.71 19.13
CA PRO A 161 28.45 -8.80 19.62
C PRO A 161 29.38 -9.52 18.64
N LYS A 162 28.82 -10.26 17.69
CA LYS A 162 29.52 -10.95 16.58
C LYS A 162 28.66 -10.82 15.33
N ASP A 163 29.30 -10.63 14.21
CA ASP A 163 28.66 -10.64 12.88
C ASP A 163 27.52 -9.60 12.77
N SER A 164 27.81 -8.33 13.14
CA SER A 164 26.86 -7.22 12.98
C SER A 164 26.59 -6.95 11.49
N ASP A 165 25.32 -7.08 11.08
CA ASP A 165 24.89 -6.70 9.73
C ASP A 165 25.00 -5.18 9.53
N VAL A 166 24.76 -4.39 10.58
CA VAL A 166 24.88 -2.93 10.53
C VAL A 166 26.33 -2.53 10.25
N ASP A 167 27.31 -3.13 10.95
CA ASP A 167 28.73 -2.84 10.70
C ASP A 167 29.15 -3.28 9.29
N TYR A 168 28.68 -4.43 8.84
CA TYR A 168 28.93 -4.90 7.48
C TYR A 168 28.38 -3.94 6.42
N ILE A 169 27.14 -3.49 6.58
CA ILE A 169 26.48 -2.56 5.65
C ILE A 169 27.21 -1.21 5.65
N LYS A 170 27.56 -0.68 6.83
CA LYS A 170 28.33 0.57 6.95
C LYS A 170 29.71 0.44 6.32
N GLY A 171 30.40 -0.69 6.54
CA GLY A 171 31.72 -0.97 5.94
C GLY A 171 31.66 -1.10 4.42
N LYS A 172 30.56 -1.65 3.90
CA LYS A 172 30.31 -1.81 2.47
C LYS A 172 29.87 -0.48 1.81
N GLY A 173 29.23 0.42 2.57
CA GLY A 173 28.70 1.69 2.08
C GLY A 173 27.41 1.55 1.24
N THR A 174 26.75 0.41 1.29
CA THR A 174 25.49 0.18 0.54
C THR A 174 24.57 -0.75 1.30
N LEU A 175 23.29 -0.32 1.43
CA LEU A 175 22.16 -1.15 1.84
C LEU A 175 21.38 -1.57 0.58
N VAL A 176 21.08 -2.87 0.46
CA VAL A 176 20.23 -3.39 -0.61
C VAL A 176 18.85 -3.67 -0.03
N VAL A 177 17.85 -3.01 -0.56
CA VAL A 177 16.45 -3.13 -0.14
C VAL A 177 15.63 -3.77 -1.25
N GLY A 178 14.83 -4.78 -0.93
CA GLY A 178 13.83 -5.32 -1.83
C GLY A 178 12.54 -4.53 -1.67
N VAL A 179 12.01 -4.01 -2.76
CA VAL A 179 10.76 -3.24 -2.80
C VAL A 179 9.87 -3.75 -3.93
N THR A 180 8.56 -3.48 -3.83
CA THR A 180 7.59 -3.64 -4.91
C THR A 180 7.20 -2.27 -5.45
N ASP A 181 6.69 -2.21 -6.67
CA ASP A 181 6.14 -0.98 -7.24
C ASP A 181 4.76 -0.74 -6.63
N PHE A 182 4.71 0.08 -5.60
CA PHE A 182 3.54 0.30 -4.76
C PHE A 182 3.40 1.78 -4.37
N GLU A 183 2.70 2.58 -5.17
CA GLU A 183 2.43 3.99 -4.87
C GLU A 183 1.42 4.10 -3.71
N PRO A 184 1.65 4.98 -2.71
CA PRO A 184 2.70 6.02 -2.60
C PRO A 184 3.94 5.59 -1.80
N MET A 185 4.11 4.30 -1.51
CA MET A 185 5.19 3.79 -0.64
C MET A 185 6.53 3.71 -1.39
N ASP A 186 6.57 2.95 -2.50
CA ASP A 186 7.72 2.78 -3.37
C ASP A 186 7.27 2.78 -4.82
N TYR A 187 7.64 3.76 -5.61
CA TYR A 187 7.30 3.83 -7.04
C TYR A 187 8.32 4.65 -7.81
N LYS A 188 8.21 4.66 -9.14
CA LYS A 188 9.13 5.40 -9.99
C LYS A 188 8.52 6.69 -10.49
N ASP A 189 9.31 7.76 -10.44
CA ASP A 189 8.97 9.01 -11.11
C ASP A 189 9.13 8.87 -12.65
N ASP A 190 8.72 9.91 -13.40
CA ASP A 190 8.84 9.98 -14.86
C ASP A 190 10.29 9.84 -15.37
N SER A 191 11.28 10.04 -14.51
CA SER A 191 12.70 9.90 -14.81
C SER A 191 13.25 8.51 -14.48
N GLY A 192 12.42 7.63 -13.89
CA GLY A 192 12.77 6.29 -13.49
C GLY A 192 13.46 6.18 -12.12
N ASN A 193 13.49 7.24 -11.32
CA ASN A 193 14.03 7.21 -9.96
C ASN A 193 12.99 6.64 -9.01
N TRP A 194 13.43 5.84 -8.05
CA TRP A 194 12.59 5.40 -6.94
C TRP A 194 12.27 6.57 -6.02
N ILE A 195 10.98 6.80 -5.78
CA ILE A 195 10.42 7.79 -4.86
C ILE A 195 9.31 7.12 -4.04
N GLY A 196 8.77 7.82 -3.06
CA GLY A 196 7.73 7.30 -2.18
C GLY A 196 8.13 7.38 -0.72
N PHE A 197 7.19 7.10 0.16
CA PHE A 197 7.40 7.19 1.60
C PHE A 197 8.54 6.26 2.07
N ASP A 198 8.52 4.99 1.65
CA ASP A 198 9.55 4.03 2.02
C ASP A 198 10.88 4.33 1.35
N ALA A 199 10.88 4.64 0.04
CA ALA A 199 12.09 4.97 -0.71
C ALA A 199 12.87 6.13 -0.07
N VAL A 200 12.17 7.19 0.38
CA VAL A 200 12.78 8.32 1.09
C VAL A 200 13.21 7.93 2.50
N SER A 201 12.37 7.17 3.23
CA SER A 201 12.70 6.73 4.59
C SER A 201 13.96 5.87 4.64
N TYR A 202 14.22 5.03 3.62
CA TYR A 202 15.45 4.22 3.54
C TYR A 202 16.71 5.07 3.38
N THR A 203 16.63 6.27 2.82
CA THR A 203 17.79 7.16 2.70
C THR A 203 18.29 7.67 4.06
N HIS A 204 17.45 7.64 5.09
CA HIS A 204 17.83 7.99 6.46
C HIS A 204 18.56 6.85 7.20
N LEU A 205 18.65 5.65 6.60
CA LEU A 205 19.32 4.48 7.20
C LEU A 205 20.83 4.44 6.89
N THR A 206 21.32 5.27 6.00
CA THR A 206 22.73 5.35 5.56
C THR A 206 23.31 6.70 5.93
#